data_f932702ba3ec7302b6bfb85b4719d9d9
#
_entry.id   f932702ba3ec7302b6bfb85b4719d9d9
#
_cell.length_a   1.000
_cell.length_b   1.000
_cell.length_c   1.000
_cell.angle_alpha   90.00
_cell.angle_beta   90.00
_cell.angle_gamma   90.00
#
_symmetry.space_group_name_H-M   'P 1'
#
loop_
_entity.id
_entity.type
_entity.pdbx_description
1 polymer ?
#
loop_
_entity_poly.entity_id
_entity_poly.type
_entity_poly.pdbx_seq_one_letter_code
_entity_poly.pdbx_strand_id
1 'polypeptide(L)'
;SKGTVKGTINQDYTFMQEVEYILSGVVKVGNGNIAIASKAEYDAVVAGGVSLTIEAGTSIKGAADGVLLVTRGSKLIADGSSSQPITFSSLDEGFNGYGEWGGVVFQGFAPQYGKGDTGACFNSGEVWCNVLGEGGDFVKEYGGNIAGDDSGIVRYVRIAEGGLIAGPNNEI
;
A
#
# COMPACT_ATOMS: atom_id res chain seq x y z
N SER A 1 12.81 -19.50 6.44
CA SER A 1 12.89 -18.65 7.65
C SER A 1 11.64 -17.77 7.78
N LYS A 2 11.45 -17.12 8.95
CA LYS A 2 10.35 -16.16 9.17
C LYS A 2 10.95 -14.83 9.61
N GLY A 3 10.37 -13.73 9.11
CA GLY A 3 10.75 -12.37 9.48
C GLY A 3 9.54 -11.49 9.77
N THR A 4 9.55 -10.72 10.85
CA THR A 4 8.50 -9.75 11.16
C THR A 4 8.91 -8.37 10.68
N VAL A 5 8.01 -7.73 9.91
CA VAL A 5 8.20 -6.39 9.36
C VAL A 5 7.24 -5.43 10.07
N LYS A 6 7.77 -4.29 10.51
CA LYS A 6 7.03 -3.23 11.22
C LYS A 6 7.48 -1.86 10.75
N GLY A 7 6.59 -0.88 10.85
CA GLY A 7 6.91 0.53 10.60
C GLY A 7 7.14 0.85 9.13
N THR A 8 8.16 1.65 8.83
CA THR A 8 8.36 2.19 7.49
C THR A 8 9.59 1.61 6.82
N ILE A 9 9.39 1.09 5.61
CA ILE A 9 10.47 0.76 4.67
C ILE A 9 10.86 2.08 4.02
N ASN A 10 12.02 2.62 4.37
CA ASN A 10 12.51 3.94 3.96
C ASN A 10 13.73 3.89 3.02
N GLN A 11 14.01 2.73 2.49
CA GLN A 11 15.01 2.47 1.45
C GLN A 11 14.51 1.33 0.57
N ASP A 12 15.06 1.18 -0.62
CA ASP A 12 14.73 0.04 -1.48
C ASP A 12 15.03 -1.26 -0.74
N TYR A 13 14.06 -2.17 -0.78
CA TYR A 13 14.15 -3.43 -0.06
C TYR A 13 13.57 -4.58 -0.88
N THR A 14 14.05 -5.78 -0.64
CA THR A 14 13.55 -6.99 -1.31
C THR A 14 13.08 -8.02 -0.29
N PHE A 15 11.85 -8.48 -0.45
CA PHE A 15 11.35 -9.68 0.21
C PHE A 15 11.78 -10.90 -0.58
N MET A 16 12.55 -11.77 0.06
CA MET A 16 13.18 -12.94 -0.55
C MET A 16 12.28 -14.17 -0.42
N GLN A 17 12.25 -15.01 -1.43
CA GLN A 17 11.38 -16.18 -1.52
C GLN A 17 11.54 -17.16 -0.34
N GLU A 18 12.75 -17.34 0.16
CA GLU A 18 13.02 -18.28 1.26
C GLU A 18 12.59 -17.76 2.65
N VAL A 19 12.05 -16.56 2.73
CA VAL A 19 11.58 -15.95 3.98
C VAL A 19 10.06 -15.77 3.93
N GLU A 20 9.36 -16.29 4.92
CA GLU A 20 7.97 -15.93 5.19
C GLU A 20 7.94 -14.62 5.98
N TYR A 21 7.34 -13.59 5.42
CA TYR A 21 7.25 -12.27 6.07
C TYR A 21 5.93 -12.12 6.82
N ILE A 22 6.02 -11.58 8.05
CA ILE A 22 4.85 -11.27 8.86
C ILE A 22 4.74 -9.75 8.97
N LEU A 23 3.65 -9.19 8.45
CA LEU A 23 3.34 -7.77 8.58
C LEU A 23 2.63 -7.53 9.91
N SER A 24 3.16 -6.66 10.75
CA SER A 24 2.59 -6.30 12.06
C SER A 24 2.39 -4.79 12.14
N GLY A 25 1.15 -4.37 12.34
CA GLY A 25 0.75 -2.99 12.22
C GLY A 25 0.79 -2.49 10.78
N VAL A 26 0.69 -1.20 10.57
CA VAL A 26 0.80 -0.59 9.24
C VAL A 26 2.27 -0.57 8.81
N VAL A 27 2.61 -1.42 7.86
CA VAL A 27 3.92 -1.44 7.20
C VAL A 27 3.85 -0.52 5.99
N LYS A 28 4.54 0.60 6.05
CA LYS A 28 4.55 1.58 4.96
C LYS A 28 5.75 1.37 4.04
N VAL A 29 5.51 1.52 2.74
CA VAL A 29 6.57 1.66 1.74
C VAL A 29 6.68 3.15 1.42
N GLY A 30 7.73 3.80 1.92
CA GLY A 30 7.92 5.24 1.87
C GLY A 30 7.06 6.04 2.84
N ASN A 31 7.09 7.36 2.71
CA ASN A 31 6.41 8.32 3.59
C ASN A 31 5.47 9.29 2.86
N GLY A 32 4.98 8.92 1.69
CA GLY A 32 4.14 9.79 0.85
C GLY A 32 2.69 9.96 1.32
N ASN A 33 2.29 9.36 2.43
CA ASN A 33 0.94 9.46 2.99
C ASN A 33 0.72 10.68 3.91
N ILE A 34 1.61 11.65 3.88
CA ILE A 34 1.48 12.93 4.59
C ILE A 34 0.56 13.89 3.83
N ALA A 35 -0.02 14.88 4.52
CA ALA A 35 -0.64 16.01 3.86
C ALA A 35 0.44 16.89 3.23
N ILE A 36 0.39 17.06 1.90
CA ILE A 36 1.34 17.88 1.14
C ILE A 36 0.77 19.29 1.02
N ALA A 37 1.46 20.28 1.57
CA ALA A 37 1.02 21.67 1.59
C ALA A 37 1.80 22.58 0.62
N SER A 38 2.91 22.07 0.06
CA SER A 38 3.78 22.88 -0.81
C SER A 38 4.48 22.04 -1.86
N LYS A 39 4.95 22.70 -2.92
CA LYS A 39 5.79 22.04 -3.93
C LYS A 39 7.08 21.45 -3.34
N ALA A 40 7.66 22.10 -2.34
CA ALA A 40 8.86 21.59 -1.69
C ALA A 40 8.59 20.24 -0.95
N GLU A 41 7.43 20.12 -0.30
CA GLU A 41 7.02 18.87 0.33
C GLU A 41 6.70 17.81 -0.72
N TYR A 42 6.03 18.16 -1.81
CA TYR A 42 5.82 17.25 -2.94
C TYR A 42 7.15 16.73 -3.49
N ASP A 43 8.10 17.62 -3.78
CA ASP A 43 9.42 17.27 -4.30
C ASP A 43 10.16 16.33 -3.31
N ALA A 44 10.03 16.58 -2.01
CA ALA A 44 10.61 15.73 -0.97
C ALA A 44 9.96 14.34 -0.93
N VAL A 45 8.65 14.25 -1.08
CA VAL A 45 7.93 12.96 -1.17
C VAL A 45 8.40 12.17 -2.39
N VAL A 46 8.49 12.80 -3.56
CA VAL A 46 8.96 12.14 -4.79
C VAL A 46 10.43 11.69 -4.65
N ALA A 47 11.29 12.55 -4.13
CA ALA A 47 12.70 12.23 -3.92
C ALA A 47 12.93 11.14 -2.87
N GLY A 48 12.04 11.04 -1.88
CA GLY A 48 12.08 10.02 -0.83
C GLY A 48 11.33 8.73 -1.17
N GLY A 49 10.85 8.59 -2.40
CA GLY A 49 10.17 7.38 -2.88
C GLY A 49 11.11 6.18 -2.89
N VAL A 50 10.59 5.02 -2.50
CA VAL A 50 11.33 3.76 -2.42
C VAL A 50 10.55 2.64 -3.09
N SER A 51 11.23 1.56 -3.43
CA SER A 51 10.63 0.37 -4.01
C SER A 51 10.73 -0.83 -3.07
N LEU A 52 9.61 -1.49 -2.80
CA LEU A 52 9.57 -2.81 -2.23
C LEU A 52 9.46 -3.83 -3.36
N THR A 53 10.49 -4.63 -3.56
CA THR A 53 10.46 -5.76 -4.50
C THR A 53 10.11 -7.04 -3.75
N ILE A 54 9.23 -7.86 -4.32
CA ILE A 54 8.87 -9.16 -3.76
C ILE A 54 9.22 -10.23 -4.79
N GLU A 55 10.12 -11.13 -4.42
CA GLU A 55 10.50 -12.25 -5.29
C GLU A 55 9.32 -13.19 -5.54
N ALA A 56 9.28 -13.78 -6.74
CA ALA A 56 8.27 -14.78 -7.10
C ALA A 56 8.27 -15.94 -6.09
N GLY A 57 7.07 -16.37 -5.68
CA GLY A 57 6.90 -17.47 -4.72
C GLY A 57 6.99 -17.05 -3.24
N THR A 58 7.21 -15.78 -2.94
CA THR A 58 7.25 -15.29 -1.55
C THR A 58 5.89 -15.39 -0.88
N SER A 59 5.88 -15.81 0.40
CA SER A 59 4.71 -15.82 1.28
C SER A 59 4.76 -14.66 2.26
N ILE A 60 3.70 -13.86 2.30
CA ILE A 60 3.52 -12.75 3.22
C ILE A 60 2.25 -13.00 4.03
N LYS A 61 2.37 -12.88 5.34
CA LYS A 61 1.29 -13.06 6.30
C LYS A 61 0.96 -11.74 6.99
N GLY A 62 -0.30 -11.37 7.08
CA GLY A 62 -0.75 -10.23 7.87
C GLY A 62 -1.12 -10.67 9.29
N ALA A 63 -0.55 -10.05 10.31
CA ALA A 63 -1.12 -10.09 11.65
C ALA A 63 -2.49 -9.38 11.66
N ALA A 64 -3.28 -9.54 12.71
CA ALA A 64 -4.64 -8.97 12.77
C ALA A 64 -4.69 -7.45 12.51
N ASP A 65 -3.63 -6.72 12.87
CA ASP A 65 -3.44 -5.29 12.62
C ASP A 65 -2.56 -4.99 11.40
N GLY A 66 -2.15 -6.04 10.67
CA GLY A 66 -1.20 -5.94 9.56
C GLY A 66 -1.82 -5.28 8.33
N VAL A 67 -1.12 -4.29 7.78
CA VAL A 67 -1.44 -3.63 6.51
C VAL A 67 -0.15 -3.41 5.75
N LEU A 68 -0.14 -3.67 4.45
CA LEU A 68 0.92 -3.16 3.58
C LEU A 68 0.40 -1.91 2.87
N LEU A 69 0.99 -0.76 3.17
CA LEU A 69 0.62 0.52 2.59
C LEU A 69 1.73 1.05 1.69
N VAL A 70 1.50 1.01 0.39
CA VAL A 70 2.39 1.62 -0.60
C VAL A 70 1.99 3.09 -0.74
N THR A 71 2.83 3.99 -0.24
CA THR A 71 2.53 5.42 -0.20
C THR A 71 2.86 6.12 -1.51
N ARG A 72 2.33 7.33 -1.72
CA ARG A 72 2.61 8.15 -2.92
C ARG A 72 4.12 8.28 -3.17
N GLY A 73 4.52 8.19 -4.42
CA GLY A 73 5.91 8.28 -4.84
C GLY A 73 6.73 7.01 -4.63
N SER A 74 6.18 6.00 -3.95
CA SER A 74 6.82 4.71 -3.74
C SER A 74 6.17 3.60 -4.57
N LYS A 75 6.81 2.44 -4.68
CA LYS A 75 6.37 1.35 -5.56
C LYS A 75 6.39 0.01 -4.86
N LEU A 76 5.45 -0.85 -5.26
CA LEU A 76 5.51 -2.28 -5.02
C LEU A 76 5.82 -3.01 -6.34
N ILE A 77 6.88 -3.77 -6.38
CA ILE A 77 7.22 -4.65 -7.51
C ILE A 77 6.96 -6.08 -7.07
N ALA A 78 5.75 -6.55 -7.28
CA ALA A 78 5.29 -7.90 -6.96
C ALA A 78 5.03 -8.65 -8.27
N ASP A 79 6.10 -9.12 -8.89
CA ASP A 79 6.07 -9.80 -10.17
C ASP A 79 6.29 -11.31 -9.98
N GLY A 80 5.20 -12.01 -9.67
CA GLY A 80 5.20 -13.46 -9.56
C GLY A 80 5.14 -14.16 -10.91
N SER A 81 5.00 -15.47 -10.87
CA SER A 81 4.78 -16.30 -12.07
C SER A 81 3.69 -17.33 -11.82
N SER A 82 3.20 -17.97 -12.88
CA SER A 82 2.16 -19.00 -12.76
C SER A 82 2.62 -20.23 -11.94
N SER A 83 3.91 -20.52 -11.91
CA SER A 83 4.50 -21.60 -11.11
C SER A 83 4.97 -21.15 -9.72
N GLN A 84 5.15 -19.84 -9.52
CA GLN A 84 5.61 -19.24 -8.27
C GLN A 84 4.82 -17.95 -7.97
N PRO A 85 3.53 -18.07 -7.66
CA PRO A 85 2.75 -16.89 -7.30
C PRO A 85 3.22 -16.31 -5.97
N ILE A 86 3.10 -15.00 -5.83
CA ILE A 86 3.28 -14.30 -4.56
C ILE A 86 1.96 -14.39 -3.80
N THR A 87 2.00 -14.68 -2.50
CA THR A 87 0.79 -14.82 -1.69
C THR A 87 0.80 -13.90 -0.49
N PHE A 88 -0.31 -13.18 -0.31
CA PHE A 88 -0.65 -12.44 0.91
C PHE A 88 -1.86 -13.12 1.54
N SER A 89 -1.77 -13.44 2.82
CA SER A 89 -2.88 -14.05 3.56
C SER A 89 -2.80 -13.71 5.05
N SER A 90 -3.79 -14.13 5.83
CA SER A 90 -3.77 -13.95 7.27
C SER A 90 -2.66 -14.78 7.93
N LEU A 91 -2.13 -14.27 9.04
CA LEU A 91 -1.30 -15.04 9.96
C LEU A 91 -2.15 -16.05 10.75
N ASP A 92 -3.45 -15.80 10.92
CA ASP A 92 -4.39 -16.75 11.49
C ASP A 92 -4.65 -17.87 10.49
N GLU A 93 -4.30 -19.09 10.85
CA GLU A 93 -4.50 -20.28 10.01
C GLU A 93 -5.95 -20.81 10.06
N GLY A 94 -6.79 -20.28 10.96
CA GLY A 94 -8.20 -20.55 11.02
C GLY A 94 -8.96 -19.73 9.97
N PHE A 95 -9.41 -20.37 8.89
CA PHE A 95 -10.13 -19.67 7.81
C PHE A 95 -11.48 -19.12 8.27
N ASN A 96 -11.61 -17.82 8.40
CA ASN A 96 -12.85 -17.10 8.70
C ASN A 96 -13.40 -16.32 7.48
N GLY A 97 -12.63 -16.19 6.43
CA GLY A 97 -13.06 -15.70 5.13
C GLY A 97 -12.63 -14.27 4.81
N TYR A 98 -12.78 -13.32 5.72
CA TYR A 98 -12.43 -11.92 5.51
C TYR A 98 -12.19 -11.20 6.85
N GLY A 99 -11.57 -10.02 6.77
CA GLY A 99 -11.37 -9.16 7.95
C GLY A 99 -10.30 -9.64 8.91
N GLU A 100 -9.50 -10.62 8.53
CA GLU A 100 -8.49 -11.19 9.43
C GLU A 100 -7.21 -10.35 9.51
N TRP A 101 -6.99 -9.50 8.52
CA TRP A 101 -5.91 -8.50 8.45
C TRP A 101 -6.33 -7.36 7.52
N GLY A 102 -5.56 -6.27 7.46
CA GLY A 102 -5.93 -5.10 6.67
C GLY A 102 -5.92 -5.35 5.17
N GLY A 103 -4.85 -5.95 4.67
CA GLY A 103 -4.68 -6.12 3.23
C GLY A 103 -3.55 -5.27 2.66
N VAL A 104 -3.64 -5.00 1.35
CA VAL A 104 -2.66 -4.19 0.61
C VAL A 104 -3.34 -2.94 0.07
N VAL A 105 -2.79 -1.78 0.42
CA VAL A 105 -3.30 -0.47 0.00
C VAL A 105 -2.28 0.21 -0.88
N PHE A 106 -2.72 0.70 -2.04
CA PHE A 106 -1.90 1.53 -2.94
C PHE A 106 -2.40 2.95 -2.91
N GLN A 107 -1.50 3.88 -2.66
CA GLN A 107 -1.73 5.31 -2.77
C GLN A 107 -0.91 5.88 -3.91
N GLY A 108 -1.49 6.76 -4.70
CA GLY A 108 -0.82 7.37 -5.84
C GLY A 108 -1.12 8.85 -5.96
N PHE A 109 -0.44 9.48 -6.93
CA PHE A 109 -0.68 10.85 -7.38
C PHE A 109 -1.64 10.89 -8.58
N ALA A 110 -2.24 9.78 -8.99
CA ALA A 110 -3.20 9.76 -10.06
C ALA A 110 -4.48 10.54 -9.72
N PRO A 111 -5.22 11.07 -10.72
CA PRO A 111 -6.48 11.74 -10.48
C PRO A 111 -7.48 10.81 -9.79
N GLN A 112 -8.12 11.33 -8.76
CA GLN A 112 -9.24 10.67 -8.11
C GLN A 112 -10.54 11.12 -8.77
N TYR A 113 -11.35 10.17 -9.19
CA TYR A 113 -12.68 10.41 -9.70
C TYR A 113 -13.72 10.14 -8.62
N GLY A 114 -14.40 11.21 -8.19
CA GLY A 114 -15.55 11.14 -7.31
C GLY A 114 -16.87 11.16 -8.08
N LYS A 115 -17.95 11.55 -7.44
CA LYS A 115 -19.24 11.70 -8.09
C LYS A 115 -19.14 12.67 -9.27
N GLY A 116 -19.40 12.18 -10.49
CA GLY A 116 -19.48 13.00 -11.69
C GLY A 116 -18.13 13.56 -12.17
N ASP A 117 -17.07 12.78 -12.10
CA ASP A 117 -15.73 13.14 -12.54
C ASP A 117 -15.11 14.35 -11.80
N THR A 118 -15.57 14.59 -10.59
CA THR A 118 -15.19 15.76 -9.79
C THR A 118 -14.43 15.36 -8.53
N GLY A 119 -13.59 14.35 -8.60
CA GLY A 119 -12.79 13.95 -7.44
C GLY A 119 -12.17 15.15 -6.71
N ALA A 120 -11.86 15.00 -5.44
CA ALA A 120 -11.41 16.10 -4.57
C ALA A 120 -10.23 16.91 -5.15
N CYS A 121 -9.46 16.30 -6.06
CA CYS A 121 -8.31 16.93 -6.70
C CYS A 121 -8.61 17.54 -8.07
N PHE A 122 -9.81 17.36 -8.59
CA PHE A 122 -10.16 17.84 -9.93
C PHE A 122 -10.07 19.38 -9.98
N ASN A 123 -9.34 19.90 -10.96
CA ASN A 123 -9.05 21.33 -11.11
C ASN A 123 -8.33 22.01 -9.93
N SER A 124 -7.61 21.26 -9.08
CA SER A 124 -6.82 21.87 -8.01
C SER A 124 -5.67 22.74 -8.52
N GLY A 125 -5.23 22.53 -9.76
CA GLY A 125 -4.09 23.21 -10.37
C GLY A 125 -2.72 22.68 -9.93
N GLU A 126 -2.70 21.81 -8.91
CA GLU A 126 -1.48 21.21 -8.38
C GLU A 126 -1.34 19.76 -8.84
N VAL A 127 -0.12 19.23 -8.83
CA VAL A 127 0.15 17.83 -9.15
C VAL A 127 -0.14 16.88 -7.97
N TRP A 128 -0.30 17.43 -6.76
CA TRP A 128 -0.70 16.71 -5.57
C TRP A 128 -2.07 17.16 -5.08
N CYS A 129 -2.69 16.32 -4.27
CA CYS A 129 -3.92 16.62 -3.55
C CYS A 129 -3.93 15.80 -2.27
N ASN A 130 -4.72 16.19 -1.30
CA ASN A 130 -4.81 15.47 -0.04
C ASN A 130 -6.25 14.98 0.15
N VAL A 131 -6.41 13.69 -0.05
CA VAL A 131 -7.66 12.98 0.21
C VAL A 131 -7.39 11.99 1.32
N LEU A 132 -8.17 12.05 2.39
CA LEU A 132 -8.08 11.06 3.46
C LEU A 132 -8.57 9.72 2.93
N GLY A 133 -7.69 8.70 3.00
CA GLY A 133 -8.04 7.36 2.58
C GLY A 133 -9.04 6.71 3.52
N GLU A 134 -9.80 5.76 3.02
CA GLU A 134 -10.57 4.84 3.85
C GLU A 134 -9.61 4.09 4.78
N GLY A 135 -9.97 3.89 6.05
CA GLY A 135 -9.01 3.51 7.08
C GLY A 135 -8.46 4.69 7.90
N GLY A 136 -8.75 5.94 7.48
CA GLY A 136 -8.47 7.16 8.24
C GLY A 136 -7.01 7.28 8.67
N ASP A 137 -6.78 7.32 10.00
CA ASP A 137 -5.44 7.50 10.57
C ASP A 137 -4.46 6.34 10.26
N PHE A 138 -4.96 5.17 9.86
CA PHE A 138 -4.10 4.03 9.45
C PHE A 138 -3.44 4.28 8.12
N VAL A 139 -4.14 4.86 7.14
CA VAL A 139 -3.66 5.04 5.77
C VAL A 139 -3.31 6.50 5.43
N LYS A 140 -4.00 7.47 6.03
CA LYS A 140 -3.83 8.91 5.84
C LYS A 140 -4.05 9.36 4.39
N GLU A 141 -3.22 10.27 3.88
CA GLU A 141 -3.50 11.05 2.67
C GLU A 141 -2.97 10.40 1.38
N TYR A 142 -3.76 10.54 0.31
CA TYR A 142 -3.38 10.17 -1.06
C TYR A 142 -3.90 11.19 -2.06
N GLY A 143 -3.63 10.97 -3.35
CA GLY A 143 -4.23 11.72 -4.45
C GLY A 143 -3.33 12.76 -5.08
N GLY A 144 -3.68 13.10 -6.30
CA GLY A 144 -2.98 14.06 -7.14
C GLY A 144 -3.66 14.22 -8.50
N ASN A 145 -2.92 14.75 -9.48
CA ASN A 145 -3.39 14.98 -10.84
C ASN A 145 -2.39 14.47 -11.90
N ILE A 146 -1.62 13.45 -11.58
CA ILE A 146 -0.64 12.86 -12.49
C ILE A 146 -1.25 11.62 -13.13
N ALA A 147 -1.80 11.75 -14.34
CA ALA A 147 -2.47 10.66 -15.05
C ALA A 147 -1.55 9.46 -15.34
N GLY A 148 -0.25 9.67 -15.46
CA GLY A 148 0.77 8.65 -15.68
C GLY A 148 1.48 8.19 -14.41
N ASP A 149 0.90 8.42 -13.23
CA ASP A 149 1.49 7.96 -11.97
C ASP A 149 1.66 6.44 -11.94
N ASP A 150 2.76 5.96 -11.38
CA ASP A 150 3.14 4.56 -11.40
C ASP A 150 3.51 4.10 -9.98
N SER A 151 2.66 3.24 -9.42
CA SER A 151 2.85 2.63 -8.09
C SER A 151 3.45 1.22 -8.15
N GLY A 152 3.85 0.74 -9.32
CA GLY A 152 4.58 -0.52 -9.50
C GLY A 152 3.88 -1.58 -10.31
N ILE A 153 4.15 -2.84 -9.99
CA ILE A 153 3.68 -4.03 -10.72
C ILE A 153 3.04 -5.01 -9.74
N VAL A 154 1.84 -5.50 -10.10
CA VAL A 154 1.18 -6.61 -9.40
C VAL A 154 0.80 -7.65 -10.44
N ARG A 155 1.51 -8.77 -10.45
CA ARG A 155 1.30 -9.84 -11.41
C ARG A 155 1.49 -11.20 -10.76
N TYR A 156 0.56 -12.15 -11.00
CA TYR A 156 0.54 -13.46 -10.35
C TYR A 156 0.63 -13.35 -8.81
N VAL A 157 -0.19 -12.47 -8.26
CA VAL A 157 -0.32 -12.23 -6.82
C VAL A 157 -1.69 -12.67 -6.35
N ARG A 158 -1.74 -13.41 -5.25
CA ARG A 158 -2.97 -13.74 -4.54
C ARG A 158 -3.01 -12.95 -3.23
N ILE A 159 -4.10 -12.21 -3.03
CA ILE A 159 -4.37 -11.49 -1.77
C ILE A 159 -5.68 -12.07 -1.20
N ALA A 160 -5.63 -12.57 0.01
CA ALA A 160 -6.75 -13.24 0.65
C ALA A 160 -6.94 -12.75 2.09
N GLU A 161 -8.18 -12.90 2.59
CA GLU A 161 -8.57 -12.73 3.99
C GLU A 161 -8.41 -11.31 4.55
N GLY A 162 -8.21 -10.32 3.66
CA GLY A 162 -8.14 -8.91 4.01
C GLY A 162 -9.49 -8.29 4.34
N GLY A 163 -9.51 -6.98 4.58
CA GLY A 163 -10.72 -6.21 4.84
C GLY A 163 -10.96 -5.95 6.32
N LEU A 164 -9.92 -5.61 7.07
CA LEU A 164 -10.04 -5.23 8.47
C LEU A 164 -10.98 -4.03 8.63
N ILE A 165 -11.93 -4.14 9.53
CA ILE A 165 -12.80 -3.03 9.92
C ILE A 165 -12.00 -2.08 10.83
N ALA A 166 -11.69 -0.89 10.31
CA ALA A 166 -10.96 0.16 11.04
C ALA A 166 -11.89 0.99 11.94
N GLY A 167 -13.21 0.96 11.69
CA GLY A 167 -14.21 1.68 12.44
C GLY A 167 -15.61 1.55 11.82
N PRO A 168 -16.64 2.17 12.37
CA PRO A 168 -17.98 2.14 11.79
C PRO A 168 -17.98 2.73 10.37
N ASN A 169 -18.37 1.93 9.38
CA ASN A 169 -18.36 2.26 7.95
C ASN A 169 -16.97 2.67 7.43
N ASN A 170 -15.93 2.05 7.95
CA ASN A 170 -14.54 2.34 7.59
C ASN A 170 -13.74 1.02 7.60
N GLU A 171 -13.40 0.54 6.44
CA GLU A 171 -12.69 -0.71 6.18
C GLU A 171 -11.33 -0.43 5.50
N ILE A 172 -10.42 -1.37 5.60
CA ILE A 172 -9.13 -1.33 4.89
C ILE A 172 -9.09 -2.46 3.87
#